data_62bb3bd31ed15fd30cfbe08959fce8b7
#
_entry.id   62bb3bd31ed15fd30cfbe08959fce8b7
#
_cell.length_a   1.000
_cell.length_b   1.000
_cell.length_c   1.000
_cell.angle_alpha   90.00
_cell.angle_beta   90.00
_cell.angle_gamma   90.00
#
_symmetry.space_group_name_H-M   'P 1'
#
loop_
_entity.id
_entity.type
_entity.pdbx_description
1 polymer ?
#
loop_
_entity_poly.entity_id
_entity_poly.type
_entity_poly.pdbx_seq_one_letter_code
_entity_poly.pdbx_strand_id
1 'polypeptide(L)'
;MLSLRHLFFLFVFLSQAQTPYPQDYFSSPLKQPLFLSGTFAELRSNHFHSGIDIKTNGKEGLDVHAAATGYVSRIKVSRYGYGKALYITHPNGYTTVYAHLKKFAPKIETYVKSQQYKNEQFEIQLFPQKAELLIKSDEIVALSGNTGGSSGPHLHFEIRDKQERPINPMLFGIDVRDSTKPSLYGLFAYPLGTNSHIDGQTSRKKIRLIKGSNGVYKTEPLKAFGNIGFGIISNDRQDNTSNKNGVAMIQSYFNGQKALEIDFKRFSFEESKHINRFIDYTYFRNHKQRIQKLFIEENNPLSLFTFNENKGQINIEESTNTVFAIDILDFKGNKTQLKIPILGQFVDLPSKPETISNLRRIYAAKSTTLRSNSVWIDIAANTFYEDLSLDFKVQNDTLVLKPKAIPLQKSISINFNVEKYDENDLGQLYIASVSDYGKLYYTPTKRKGDTLTARSKYLGTYTLSSDTKGPIIKAQNFKNGSWLSKKAFLKVKILDVTSGVKNYRATINGNWILMEYDPKTNSITHDFSDGIVNTTENNLKVIVTDNVGNSSKFEATFYRKN
;
A
#
# COMPACT_ATOMS: atom_id res chain seq x y z
N MET A 1 -28.44 36.25 67.57
CA MET A 1 -28.75 35.91 66.20
C MET A 1 -27.44 35.85 65.42
N LEU A 2 -26.84 34.66 65.30
CA LEU A 2 -25.65 34.43 64.46
C LEU A 2 -26.09 33.91 63.10
N SER A 3 -25.77 34.64 62.04
CA SER A 3 -25.99 34.26 60.65
C SER A 3 -24.82 33.40 60.16
N LEU A 4 -25.11 32.11 59.89
CA LEU A 4 -24.16 31.17 59.33
C LEU A 4 -24.14 31.33 57.81
N ARG A 5 -23.07 31.94 57.24
CA ARG A 5 -22.84 32.00 55.79
C ARG A 5 -22.25 30.66 55.31
N HIS A 6 -23.00 29.88 54.54
CA HIS A 6 -22.51 28.69 53.87
C HIS A 6 -21.65 29.11 52.63
N LEU A 7 -20.35 28.85 52.69
CA LEU A 7 -19.46 29.00 51.56
C LEU A 7 -19.53 27.69 50.72
N PHE A 8 -20.14 27.74 49.54
CA PHE A 8 -20.14 26.64 48.58
C PHE A 8 -18.83 26.65 47.79
N PHE A 9 -17.95 25.69 48.08
CA PHE A 9 -16.78 25.43 47.22
C PHE A 9 -17.23 24.60 45.99
N LEU A 10 -17.23 25.24 44.81
CA LEU A 10 -17.42 24.56 43.53
C LEU A 10 -16.12 23.88 43.14
N PHE A 11 -16.01 22.58 43.37
CA PHE A 11 -14.93 21.75 42.82
C PHE A 11 -15.17 21.56 41.33
N VAL A 12 -14.47 22.32 40.48
CA VAL A 12 -14.40 22.05 39.04
C VAL A 12 -13.46 20.88 38.84
N PHE A 13 -14.02 19.68 38.68
CA PHE A 13 -13.27 18.54 38.18
C PHE A 13 -12.94 18.79 36.71
N LEU A 14 -11.72 19.24 36.44
CA LEU A 14 -11.14 19.14 35.10
C LEU A 14 -10.94 17.65 34.79
N SER A 15 -11.93 17.01 34.17
CA SER A 15 -11.73 15.70 33.57
C SER A 15 -10.76 15.87 32.40
N GLN A 16 -9.48 15.60 32.64
CA GLN A 16 -8.55 15.36 31.52
C GLN A 16 -9.12 14.18 30.75
N ALA A 17 -9.55 14.41 29.52
CA ALA A 17 -9.95 13.34 28.62
C ALA A 17 -8.76 12.40 28.45
N GLN A 18 -8.79 11.29 29.16
CA GLN A 18 -7.76 10.25 29.10
C GLN A 18 -7.71 9.76 27.65
N THR A 19 -6.55 9.86 27.00
CA THR A 19 -6.37 9.29 25.67
C THR A 19 -6.66 7.79 25.72
N PRO A 20 -7.42 7.23 24.78
CA PRO A 20 -7.79 5.81 24.80
C PRO A 20 -6.60 4.88 24.57
N TYR A 21 -5.40 5.43 24.34
CA TYR A 21 -4.17 4.70 24.05
C TYR A 21 -3.13 4.94 25.17
N PRO A 22 -2.42 3.90 25.66
CA PRO A 22 -1.41 4.05 26.71
C PRO A 22 -0.21 4.85 26.18
N GLN A 23 0.14 5.96 26.85
CA GLN A 23 1.19 6.90 26.40
C GLN A 23 2.60 6.43 26.77
N ASP A 24 2.78 5.74 27.91
CA ASP A 24 4.10 5.40 28.47
C ASP A 24 4.41 3.90 28.37
N TYR A 25 3.64 3.16 27.58
CA TYR A 25 3.81 1.70 27.48
C TYR A 25 4.82 1.29 26.41
N PHE A 26 4.87 2.02 25.29
CA PHE A 26 5.76 1.72 24.17
C PHE A 26 6.89 2.74 24.07
N SER A 27 8.12 2.23 24.00
CA SER A 27 9.30 3.05 23.71
C SER A 27 9.61 3.10 22.21
N SER A 28 10.41 4.08 21.82
CA SER A 28 10.89 4.19 20.43
C SER A 28 11.70 2.95 20.01
N PRO A 29 11.44 2.38 18.82
CA PRO A 29 12.20 1.22 18.34
C PRO A 29 13.63 1.56 17.87
N LEU A 30 13.97 2.85 17.72
CA LEU A 30 15.32 3.33 17.42
C LEU A 30 15.77 4.36 18.46
N LYS A 31 17.04 4.34 18.84
CA LYS A 31 17.64 5.23 19.88
C LYS A 31 18.13 6.57 19.33
N GLN A 32 17.57 7.05 18.25
CA GLN A 32 17.88 8.33 17.63
C GLN A 32 16.63 9.19 17.50
N PRO A 33 16.75 10.51 17.29
CA PRO A 33 15.59 11.36 16.97
C PRO A 33 14.85 10.83 15.75
N LEU A 34 13.52 10.74 15.83
CA LEU A 34 12.71 10.13 14.79
C LEU A 34 12.44 11.13 13.66
N PHE A 35 13.00 10.85 12.49
CA PHE A 35 12.65 11.49 11.24
C PHE A 35 11.89 10.50 10.37
N LEU A 36 10.70 10.89 9.89
CA LEU A 36 9.85 10.00 9.12
C LEU A 36 10.05 10.19 7.61
N SER A 37 10.04 9.09 6.89
CA SER A 37 9.92 9.05 5.42
C SER A 37 8.52 8.67 4.95
N GLY A 38 7.65 8.25 5.88
CA GLY A 38 6.25 7.97 5.67
C GLY A 38 5.49 7.97 7.00
N THR A 39 4.30 8.59 7.02
CA THR A 39 3.41 8.62 8.20
C THR A 39 2.33 7.57 8.11
N PHE A 40 1.65 7.32 9.24
CA PHE A 40 0.50 6.43 9.30
C PHE A 40 -0.62 6.90 8.37
N ALA A 41 -1.31 5.97 7.73
CA ALA A 41 -2.41 6.17 6.79
C ALA A 41 -2.07 7.04 5.56
N GLU A 42 -0.78 7.30 5.29
CA GLU A 42 -0.37 7.93 4.05
C GLU A 42 -0.90 7.16 2.84
N LEU A 43 -1.37 7.90 1.82
CA LEU A 43 -2.01 7.34 0.64
C LEU A 43 -0.97 6.66 -0.27
N ARG A 44 -0.94 5.33 -0.29
CA ARG A 44 -0.13 4.53 -1.22
C ARG A 44 -0.93 4.19 -2.50
N SER A 45 -0.37 3.40 -3.40
CA SER A 45 -0.99 3.16 -4.72
C SER A 45 -2.36 2.47 -4.67
N ASN A 46 -2.60 1.60 -3.68
CA ASN A 46 -3.81 0.79 -3.53
C ASN A 46 -4.13 0.42 -2.08
N HIS A 47 -3.50 1.09 -1.12
CA HIS A 47 -3.70 0.86 0.31
C HIS A 47 -3.26 2.09 1.12
N PHE A 48 -3.68 2.18 2.38
CA PHE A 48 -3.15 3.12 3.35
C PHE A 48 -1.90 2.55 4.00
N HIS A 49 -0.92 3.40 4.31
CA HIS A 49 0.30 3.02 5.01
C HIS A 49 -0.02 2.59 6.44
N SER A 50 0.37 1.37 6.83
CA SER A 50 -0.06 0.74 8.09
C SER A 50 0.79 1.08 9.31
N GLY A 51 1.82 1.90 9.15
CA GLY A 51 2.73 2.28 10.23
C GLY A 51 3.39 3.61 10.01
N ILE A 52 4.56 3.77 10.61
CA ILE A 52 5.48 4.87 10.32
C ILE A 52 6.78 4.31 9.75
N ASP A 53 7.34 5.01 8.76
CA ASP A 53 8.64 4.68 8.16
C ASP A 53 9.71 5.59 8.79
N ILE A 54 10.55 5.05 9.65
CA ILE A 54 11.57 5.79 10.40
C ILE A 54 12.88 5.76 9.60
N LYS A 55 13.41 6.93 9.27
CA LYS A 55 14.68 7.06 8.55
C LYS A 55 15.85 6.50 9.36
N THR A 56 16.76 5.83 8.64
CA THR A 56 18.02 5.31 9.18
C THR A 56 19.24 5.99 8.56
N ASN A 57 19.06 7.26 8.14
CA ASN A 57 20.10 8.07 7.49
C ASN A 57 20.72 7.40 6.24
N GLY A 58 19.89 6.64 5.48
CA GLY A 58 20.32 5.93 4.28
C GLY A 58 21.21 4.70 4.57
N LYS A 59 21.31 4.27 5.82
CA LYS A 59 22.16 3.14 6.25
C LYS A 59 21.30 1.97 6.73
N GLU A 60 21.79 0.77 6.49
CA GLU A 60 21.27 -0.45 7.10
C GLU A 60 22.12 -0.82 8.32
N GLY A 61 21.54 -1.56 9.27
CA GLY A 61 22.26 -2.15 10.39
C GLY A 61 22.20 -1.36 11.69
N LEU A 62 21.27 -0.41 11.85
CA LEU A 62 20.98 0.18 13.15
C LEU A 62 20.25 -0.83 14.03
N ASP A 63 20.58 -0.85 15.31
CA ASP A 63 19.90 -1.68 16.30
C ASP A 63 18.42 -1.32 16.40
N VAL A 64 17.56 -2.33 16.24
CA VAL A 64 16.13 -2.23 16.39
C VAL A 64 15.75 -2.83 17.74
N HIS A 65 15.15 -2.00 18.60
CA HIS A 65 14.77 -2.35 19.95
C HIS A 65 13.29 -2.73 20.06
N ALA A 66 12.97 -3.68 20.92
CA ALA A 66 11.60 -4.01 21.25
C ALA A 66 10.93 -2.84 21.99
N ALA A 67 9.83 -2.35 21.46
CA ALA A 67 9.11 -1.21 22.03
C ALA A 67 8.51 -1.48 23.41
N ALA A 68 8.26 -2.75 23.77
CA ALA A 68 7.80 -3.19 25.09
C ALA A 68 8.09 -4.68 25.28
N THR A 69 7.97 -5.16 26.54
CA THR A 69 8.06 -6.58 26.88
C THR A 69 6.94 -7.38 26.20
N GLY A 70 7.27 -8.57 25.67
CA GLY A 70 6.31 -9.43 25.01
C GLY A 70 6.90 -10.77 24.56
N TYR A 71 6.34 -11.36 23.54
CA TYR A 71 6.87 -12.56 22.90
C TYR A 71 6.72 -12.46 21.38
N VAL A 72 7.63 -13.07 20.64
CA VAL A 72 7.52 -13.12 19.18
C VAL A 72 6.36 -14.03 18.82
N SER A 73 5.30 -13.43 18.28
CA SER A 73 4.08 -14.15 17.87
C SER A 73 4.08 -14.56 16.41
N ARG A 74 4.86 -13.86 15.58
CA ARG A 74 4.99 -14.16 14.16
C ARG A 74 6.33 -13.67 13.62
N ILE A 75 6.91 -14.44 12.70
CA ILE A 75 8.07 -14.02 11.89
C ILE A 75 7.73 -14.28 10.43
N LYS A 76 8.06 -13.33 9.56
CA LYS A 76 7.85 -13.48 8.13
C LYS A 76 9.12 -13.09 7.37
N VAL A 77 9.54 -13.94 6.44
CA VAL A 77 10.59 -13.63 5.45
C VAL A 77 9.95 -13.77 4.07
N SER A 78 10.00 -12.72 3.27
CA SER A 78 9.41 -12.70 1.94
C SER A 78 10.21 -11.81 0.98
N ARG A 79 10.15 -12.11 -0.32
CA ARG A 79 10.80 -11.33 -1.39
C ARG A 79 10.21 -9.92 -1.52
N TYR A 80 8.92 -9.78 -1.24
CA TYR A 80 8.14 -8.56 -1.45
C TYR A 80 7.43 -8.13 -0.17
N GLY A 81 6.74 -7.01 -0.22
CA GLY A 81 6.01 -6.46 0.92
C GLY A 81 6.96 -6.10 2.06
N TYR A 82 6.74 -6.59 3.26
CA TYR A 82 7.54 -6.29 4.45
C TYR A 82 8.96 -6.86 4.46
N GLY A 83 9.33 -7.74 3.51
CA GLY A 83 10.63 -8.39 3.53
C GLY A 83 10.80 -9.29 4.75
N LYS A 84 11.86 -9.05 5.55
CA LYS A 84 12.03 -9.64 6.88
C LYS A 84 11.24 -8.82 7.89
N ALA A 85 10.23 -9.44 8.52
CA ALA A 85 9.35 -8.80 9.48
C ALA A 85 9.19 -9.62 10.77
N LEU A 86 9.19 -8.90 11.89
CA LEU A 86 9.03 -9.43 13.24
C LEU A 86 7.77 -8.86 13.88
N TYR A 87 6.99 -9.70 14.52
CA TYR A 87 5.77 -9.34 15.25
C TYR A 87 5.92 -9.73 16.71
N ILE A 88 5.74 -8.78 17.61
CA ILE A 88 5.83 -9.00 19.05
C ILE A 88 4.49 -8.68 19.68
N THR A 89 3.86 -9.67 20.30
CA THR A 89 2.60 -9.50 21.03
C THR A 89 2.89 -9.22 22.50
N HIS A 90 2.23 -8.19 23.04
CA HIS A 90 2.46 -7.65 24.37
C HIS A 90 1.36 -8.05 25.35
N PRO A 91 1.62 -8.04 26.69
CA PRO A 91 0.64 -8.38 27.71
C PRO A 91 -0.66 -7.56 27.65
N ASN A 92 -0.61 -6.30 27.21
CA ASN A 92 -1.77 -5.44 27.05
C ASN A 92 -2.63 -5.77 25.81
N GLY A 93 -2.21 -6.76 24.99
CA GLY A 93 -2.92 -7.27 23.84
C GLY A 93 -2.67 -6.53 22.53
N TYR A 94 -1.80 -5.53 22.50
CA TYR A 94 -1.29 -4.94 21.26
C TYR A 94 -0.17 -5.79 20.67
N THR A 95 0.06 -5.63 19.38
CA THR A 95 1.18 -6.24 18.65
C THR A 95 1.99 -5.15 17.96
N THR A 96 3.31 -5.12 18.20
CA THR A 96 4.23 -4.27 17.43
C THR A 96 4.81 -5.04 16.25
N VAL A 97 4.99 -4.36 15.11
CA VAL A 97 5.55 -4.93 13.89
C VAL A 97 6.77 -4.12 13.47
N TYR A 98 7.85 -4.84 13.17
CA TYR A 98 9.12 -4.30 12.70
C TYR A 98 9.40 -4.90 11.33
N ALA A 99 9.53 -4.09 10.29
CA ALA A 99 9.68 -4.61 8.93
C ALA A 99 10.85 -3.97 8.17
N HIS A 100 11.10 -4.48 6.98
CA HIS A 100 12.24 -4.19 6.12
C HIS A 100 13.60 -4.49 6.77
N LEU A 101 13.62 -5.41 7.74
CA LEU A 101 14.80 -5.74 8.54
C LEU A 101 15.91 -6.34 7.68
N LYS A 102 17.17 -6.04 8.04
CA LYS A 102 18.36 -6.64 7.44
C LYS A 102 18.58 -8.05 7.96
N LYS A 103 18.56 -8.20 9.28
CA LYS A 103 18.83 -9.44 10.00
C LYS A 103 18.10 -9.41 11.35
N PHE A 104 17.65 -10.56 11.81
CA PHE A 104 17.11 -10.67 13.17
C PHE A 104 18.25 -10.75 14.20
N ALA A 105 17.96 -10.50 15.47
CA ALA A 105 18.89 -10.73 16.56
C ALA A 105 19.29 -12.22 16.65
N PRO A 106 20.48 -12.58 17.18
CA PRO A 106 21.03 -13.93 17.06
C PRO A 106 20.08 -15.06 17.45
N LYS A 107 19.37 -14.94 18.56
CA LYS A 107 18.40 -15.95 19.04
C LYS A 107 17.27 -16.17 18.01
N ILE A 108 16.72 -15.09 17.47
CA ILE A 108 15.62 -15.14 16.50
C ILE A 108 16.15 -15.62 15.14
N GLU A 109 17.32 -15.15 14.72
CA GLU A 109 17.96 -15.54 13.46
C GLU A 109 18.25 -17.05 13.41
N THR A 110 18.78 -17.61 14.52
CA THR A 110 19.03 -19.06 14.64
C THR A 110 17.72 -19.84 14.49
N TYR A 111 16.65 -19.40 15.15
CA TYR A 111 15.32 -20.03 15.02
C TYR A 111 14.83 -19.98 13.58
N VAL A 112 14.89 -18.83 12.92
CA VAL A 112 14.45 -18.67 11.52
C VAL A 112 15.26 -19.56 10.57
N LYS A 113 16.60 -19.51 10.65
CA LYS A 113 17.49 -20.30 9.80
C LYS A 113 17.26 -21.81 9.97
N SER A 114 17.09 -22.28 11.21
CA SER A 114 16.78 -23.70 11.47
C SER A 114 15.53 -24.16 10.73
N GLN A 115 14.48 -23.32 10.70
CA GLN A 115 13.24 -23.61 9.99
C GLN A 115 13.40 -23.49 8.47
N GLN A 116 14.20 -22.53 7.97
CA GLN A 116 14.50 -22.39 6.54
C GLN A 116 15.27 -23.60 6.01
N TYR A 117 16.28 -24.08 6.73
CA TYR A 117 17.03 -25.28 6.37
C TYR A 117 16.17 -26.55 6.47
N LYS A 118 15.36 -26.69 7.52
CA LYS A 118 14.43 -27.83 7.68
C LYS A 118 13.44 -27.93 6.53
N ASN A 119 12.94 -26.80 6.04
CA ASN A 119 11.93 -26.75 4.96
C ASN A 119 12.53 -26.51 3.57
N GLU A 120 13.86 -26.33 3.46
CA GLU A 120 14.57 -25.95 2.22
C GLU A 120 13.91 -24.77 1.48
N GLN A 121 13.56 -23.71 2.24
CA GLN A 121 12.85 -22.55 1.70
C GLN A 121 13.45 -21.23 2.23
N PHE A 122 13.63 -20.25 1.35
CA PHE A 122 13.98 -18.88 1.75
C PHE A 122 12.78 -18.14 2.35
N GLU A 123 11.65 -18.12 1.63
CA GLU A 123 10.45 -17.45 2.10
C GLU A 123 9.74 -18.33 3.12
N ILE A 124 9.50 -17.78 4.32
CA ILE A 124 8.90 -18.55 5.42
C ILE A 124 8.00 -17.66 6.27
N GLN A 125 6.97 -18.26 6.83
CA GLN A 125 6.13 -17.64 7.85
C GLN A 125 6.02 -18.57 9.03
N LEU A 126 6.44 -18.08 10.21
CA LEU A 126 6.54 -18.85 11.45
C LEU A 126 5.66 -18.23 12.52
N PHE A 127 5.11 -19.08 13.38
CA PHE A 127 4.32 -18.71 14.54
C PHE A 127 4.90 -19.43 15.77
N PRO A 128 5.96 -18.86 16.39
CA PRO A 128 6.57 -19.44 17.58
C PRO A 128 5.57 -19.58 18.72
N GLN A 129 5.73 -20.61 19.54
CA GLN A 129 4.96 -20.76 20.77
C GLN A 129 5.28 -19.62 21.74
N LYS A 130 4.32 -19.22 22.56
CA LYS A 130 4.43 -18.06 23.47
C LYS A 130 5.69 -18.07 24.36
N ALA A 131 6.16 -19.25 24.76
CA ALA A 131 7.34 -19.40 25.62
C ALA A 131 8.68 -19.52 24.88
N GLU A 132 8.67 -19.68 23.53
CA GLU A 132 9.90 -19.97 22.77
C GLU A 132 10.80 -18.75 22.61
N LEU A 133 10.20 -17.60 22.28
CA LEU A 133 10.93 -16.37 22.00
C LEU A 133 10.36 -15.21 22.84
N LEU A 134 10.67 -15.23 24.14
CA LEU A 134 10.34 -14.14 25.06
C LEU A 134 11.28 -12.95 24.80
N ILE A 135 10.75 -11.76 24.84
CA ILE A 135 11.43 -10.49 24.56
C ILE A 135 11.20 -9.53 25.75
N LYS A 136 12.27 -8.91 26.20
CA LYS A 136 12.21 -7.83 27.19
C LYS A 136 12.05 -6.47 26.50
N SER A 137 11.47 -5.51 27.20
CA SER A 137 11.47 -4.12 26.74
C SER A 137 12.90 -3.66 26.49
N ASP A 138 13.10 -2.91 25.39
CA ASP A 138 14.40 -2.36 24.99
C ASP A 138 15.46 -3.39 24.54
N GLU A 139 15.11 -4.68 24.47
CA GLU A 139 15.99 -5.72 23.93
C GLU A 139 16.21 -5.49 22.43
N ILE A 140 17.46 -5.66 21.94
CA ILE A 140 17.75 -5.62 20.50
C ILE A 140 17.13 -6.88 19.86
N VAL A 141 16.20 -6.68 18.94
CA VAL A 141 15.46 -7.76 18.28
C VAL A 141 15.84 -7.95 16.80
N ALA A 142 16.44 -6.94 16.19
CA ALA A 142 16.86 -6.98 14.78
C ALA A 142 17.83 -5.84 14.45
N LEU A 143 18.31 -5.85 13.19
CA LEU A 143 18.99 -4.73 12.56
C LEU A 143 18.10 -4.14 11.46
N SER A 144 18.04 -2.81 11.40
CA SER A 144 17.32 -2.09 10.34
C SER A 144 17.89 -2.39 8.95
N GLY A 145 17.06 -2.38 7.94
CA GLY A 145 17.49 -2.80 6.60
C GLY A 145 16.70 -2.13 5.47
N ASN A 146 16.63 -2.87 4.36
CA ASN A 146 15.95 -2.46 3.14
C ASN A 146 15.34 -3.67 2.40
N THR A 147 14.94 -4.74 3.10
CA THR A 147 14.38 -5.95 2.48
C THR A 147 12.93 -5.75 2.02
N GLY A 148 12.47 -6.59 1.10
CA GLY A 148 11.08 -6.52 0.59
C GLY A 148 10.81 -5.35 -0.34
N GLY A 149 9.62 -4.78 -0.24
CA GLY A 149 9.11 -3.70 -1.12
C GLY A 149 9.62 -2.30 -0.81
N SER A 150 10.66 -2.15 0.01
CA SER A 150 11.27 -0.86 0.37
C SER A 150 12.07 -0.25 -0.77
N SER A 151 12.01 1.07 -0.94
CA SER A 151 12.79 1.82 -1.94
C SER A 151 14.13 2.35 -1.42
N GLY A 152 14.39 2.25 -0.12
CA GLY A 152 15.64 2.69 0.53
C GLY A 152 15.67 2.30 2.01
N PRO A 153 16.86 2.34 2.67
CA PRO A 153 16.99 1.93 4.06
C PRO A 153 16.10 2.75 5.01
N HIS A 154 15.25 2.06 5.76
CA HIS A 154 14.42 2.60 6.84
C HIS A 154 13.88 1.47 7.73
N LEU A 155 13.32 1.81 8.87
CA LEU A 155 12.54 0.89 9.70
C LEU A 155 11.06 1.21 9.53
N HIS A 156 10.28 0.25 9.06
CA HIS A 156 8.83 0.31 9.11
C HIS A 156 8.35 -0.23 10.46
N PHE A 157 7.58 0.58 11.20
CA PHE A 157 7.10 0.26 12.54
C PHE A 157 5.59 0.44 12.66
N GLU A 158 4.90 -0.58 13.23
CA GLU A 158 3.46 -0.55 13.45
C GLU A 158 3.10 -0.89 14.89
N ILE A 159 1.95 -0.40 15.34
CA ILE A 159 1.21 -0.89 16.51
C ILE A 159 -0.17 -1.32 16.05
N ARG A 160 -0.56 -2.56 16.37
CA ARG A 160 -1.84 -3.15 16.02
C ARG A 160 -2.64 -3.50 17.26
N ASP A 161 -3.97 -3.40 17.15
CA ASP A 161 -4.87 -3.88 18.20
C ASP A 161 -5.07 -5.43 18.12
N LYS A 162 -5.88 -5.96 19.04
CA LYS A 162 -6.21 -7.41 19.11
C LYS A 162 -6.90 -7.95 17.86
N GLN A 163 -7.50 -7.10 17.03
CA GLN A 163 -8.11 -7.44 15.75
C GLN A 163 -7.13 -7.25 14.56
N GLU A 164 -5.83 -7.11 14.83
CA GLU A 164 -4.79 -6.86 13.83
C GLU A 164 -5.00 -5.56 13.02
N ARG A 165 -5.79 -4.61 13.55
CA ARG A 165 -5.98 -3.31 12.90
C ARG A 165 -4.83 -2.39 13.25
N PRO A 166 -4.10 -1.83 12.27
CA PRO A 166 -3.04 -0.88 12.52
C PRO A 166 -3.61 0.43 13.08
N ILE A 167 -2.90 0.96 14.06
CA ILE A 167 -3.20 2.21 14.76
C ILE A 167 -1.98 3.12 14.60
N ASN A 168 -2.20 4.41 14.47
CA ASN A 168 -1.12 5.39 14.37
C ASN A 168 -0.18 5.28 15.60
N PRO A 169 1.10 4.88 15.42
CA PRO A 169 2.02 4.71 16.54
C PRO A 169 2.25 5.97 17.38
N MET A 170 2.10 7.16 16.78
CA MET A 170 2.25 8.43 17.50
C MET A 170 1.16 8.64 18.57
N LEU A 171 0.02 7.94 18.49
CA LEU A 171 -1.02 7.96 19.53
C LEU A 171 -0.60 7.27 20.84
N PHE A 172 0.50 6.52 20.82
CA PHE A 172 1.02 5.79 21.97
C PHE A 172 2.23 6.48 22.64
N GLY A 173 2.43 7.77 22.40
CA GLY A 173 3.53 8.52 22.99
C GLY A 173 4.86 8.41 22.24
N ILE A 174 4.91 7.77 21.07
CA ILE A 174 6.11 7.79 20.21
C ILE A 174 6.36 9.23 19.74
N ASP A 175 7.42 9.85 20.28
CA ASP A 175 7.68 11.27 20.03
C ASP A 175 8.31 11.51 18.66
N VAL A 176 7.57 12.26 17.84
CA VAL A 176 8.01 12.77 16.54
C VAL A 176 7.84 14.29 16.58
N ARG A 177 8.94 15.02 16.58
CA ARG A 177 8.91 16.50 16.64
C ARG A 177 8.47 17.06 15.30
N ASP A 178 7.47 17.96 15.34
CA ASP A 178 6.96 18.66 14.17
C ASP A 178 6.24 19.95 14.56
N SER A 179 6.63 21.05 13.94
CA SER A 179 5.99 22.37 14.04
C SER A 179 5.55 22.91 12.67
N THR A 180 5.79 22.15 11.62
CA THR A 180 5.48 22.54 10.23
C THR A 180 4.01 22.27 9.93
N LYS A 181 3.30 23.28 9.43
CA LYS A 181 1.89 23.14 9.05
C LYS A 181 1.74 22.35 7.75
N PRO A 182 0.69 21.52 7.62
CA PRO A 182 0.36 20.86 6.37
C PRO A 182 0.27 21.84 5.19
N SER A 183 0.62 21.36 4.01
CA SER A 183 0.58 22.12 2.77
C SER A 183 -0.57 21.70 1.89
N LEU A 184 -1.26 22.68 1.29
CA LEU A 184 -2.35 22.49 0.34
C LEU A 184 -1.86 22.81 -1.08
N TYR A 185 -1.96 21.83 -2.00
CA TYR A 185 -1.44 21.94 -3.38
C TYR A 185 -2.53 22.03 -4.44
N GLY A 186 -3.73 21.59 -4.12
CA GLY A 186 -4.85 21.61 -5.07
C GLY A 186 -6.20 21.57 -4.39
N LEU A 187 -7.15 22.27 -5.00
CA LEU A 187 -8.56 22.25 -4.66
C LEU A 187 -9.35 21.90 -5.91
N PHE A 188 -10.34 21.03 -5.74
CA PHE A 188 -11.24 20.59 -6.79
C PHE A 188 -12.67 20.63 -6.30
N ALA A 189 -13.58 21.06 -7.15
CA ALA A 189 -15.01 21.06 -6.89
C ALA A 189 -15.72 20.11 -7.85
N TYR A 190 -16.74 19.42 -7.35
CA TYR A 190 -17.45 18.34 -8.03
C TYR A 190 -18.94 18.64 -8.04
N PRO A 191 -19.58 18.87 -9.20
CA PRO A 191 -21.03 18.77 -9.34
C PRO A 191 -21.44 17.30 -9.14
N LEU A 192 -22.39 17.02 -8.22
CA LEU A 192 -22.77 15.66 -7.82
C LEU A 192 -24.21 15.29 -8.21
N GLY A 193 -25.00 16.25 -8.69
CA GLY A 193 -26.38 16.04 -9.14
C GLY A 193 -26.55 16.33 -10.64
N THR A 194 -27.68 15.91 -11.21
CA THR A 194 -28.00 16.11 -12.63
C THR A 194 -28.03 17.59 -13.04
N ASN A 195 -28.56 18.45 -12.17
CA ASN A 195 -28.67 19.90 -12.38
C ASN A 195 -27.59 20.68 -11.64
N SER A 196 -26.58 20.00 -11.11
CA SER A 196 -25.52 20.66 -10.36
C SER A 196 -24.42 21.17 -11.29
N HIS A 197 -23.92 22.37 -10.98
CA HIS A 197 -22.79 22.94 -11.71
C HIS A 197 -21.89 23.78 -10.80
N ILE A 198 -20.68 24.05 -11.28
CA ILE A 198 -19.71 24.97 -10.70
C ILE A 198 -19.18 25.85 -11.83
N ASP A 199 -19.45 27.16 -11.74
CA ASP A 199 -19.18 28.14 -12.78
C ASP A 199 -19.68 27.69 -14.18
N GLY A 200 -20.90 27.13 -14.24
CA GLY A 200 -21.53 26.63 -15.47
C GLY A 200 -20.99 25.29 -15.99
N GLN A 201 -20.11 24.60 -15.27
CA GLN A 201 -19.54 23.30 -15.66
C GLN A 201 -20.16 22.15 -14.86
N THR A 202 -20.53 21.07 -15.54
CA THR A 202 -21.11 19.83 -14.95
C THR A 202 -20.06 18.75 -14.68
N SER A 203 -18.78 19.07 -14.84
CA SER A 203 -17.65 18.17 -14.55
C SER A 203 -16.76 18.74 -13.46
N ARG A 204 -15.91 17.88 -12.88
CA ARG A 204 -14.92 18.32 -11.87
C ARG A 204 -14.13 19.54 -12.38
N LYS A 205 -14.05 20.55 -11.53
CA LYS A 205 -13.31 21.78 -11.80
C LYS A 205 -12.16 21.96 -10.82
N LYS A 206 -10.95 22.27 -11.32
CA LYS A 206 -9.83 22.71 -10.50
C LYS A 206 -9.98 24.17 -10.13
N ILE A 207 -9.88 24.50 -8.85
CA ILE A 207 -10.07 25.86 -8.33
C ILE A 207 -8.72 26.45 -7.97
N ARG A 208 -8.54 27.74 -8.32
CA ARG A 208 -7.32 28.49 -8.01
C ARG A 208 -7.26 28.76 -6.50
N LEU A 209 -6.13 28.41 -5.88
CA LEU A 209 -5.82 28.70 -4.49
C LEU A 209 -5.08 30.04 -4.38
N ILE A 210 -5.48 30.88 -3.44
CA ILE A 210 -4.79 32.11 -3.07
C ILE A 210 -4.22 31.88 -1.68
N LYS A 211 -2.88 31.82 -1.60
CA LYS A 211 -2.16 31.60 -0.34
C LYS A 211 -2.06 32.93 0.43
N GLY A 212 -2.59 32.94 1.64
CA GLY A 212 -2.40 34.02 2.61
C GLY A 212 -1.23 33.73 3.57
N SER A 213 -1.16 34.50 4.65
CA SER A 213 -0.18 34.31 5.73
C SER A 213 -0.58 33.14 6.64
N ASN A 214 0.39 32.61 7.40
CA ASN A 214 0.18 31.66 8.51
C ASN A 214 -0.64 30.40 8.20
N GLY A 215 -0.54 29.82 6.98
CA GLY A 215 -1.27 28.60 6.60
C GLY A 215 -2.74 28.82 6.29
N VAL A 216 -3.15 30.05 6.01
CA VAL A 216 -4.51 30.37 5.56
C VAL A 216 -4.54 30.47 4.04
N TYR A 217 -5.50 29.76 3.44
CA TYR A 217 -5.79 29.81 2.00
C TYR A 217 -7.21 30.33 1.78
N LYS A 218 -7.44 30.94 0.62
CA LYS A 218 -8.77 31.35 0.15
C LYS A 218 -8.89 31.13 -1.36
N THR A 219 -10.12 31.24 -1.86
CA THR A 219 -10.40 31.26 -3.29
C THR A 219 -11.12 32.55 -3.67
N GLU A 220 -11.19 32.84 -4.97
CA GLU A 220 -12.25 33.68 -5.50
C GLU A 220 -13.61 33.05 -5.22
N PRO A 221 -14.71 33.84 -5.13
CA PRO A 221 -16.06 33.31 -4.99
C PRO A 221 -16.40 32.36 -6.16
N LEU A 222 -16.95 31.18 -5.83
CA LEU A 222 -17.43 30.19 -6.80
C LEU A 222 -18.92 30.39 -7.07
N LYS A 223 -19.33 30.40 -8.32
CA LYS A 223 -20.75 30.34 -8.70
C LYS A 223 -21.16 28.90 -8.79
N ALA A 224 -22.11 28.45 -7.97
CA ALA A 224 -22.53 27.07 -7.93
C ALA A 224 -24.04 26.93 -7.75
N PHE A 225 -24.58 25.76 -8.12
CA PHE A 225 -25.95 25.38 -7.88
C PHE A 225 -26.09 23.88 -7.69
N GLY A 226 -27.05 23.46 -6.87
CA GLY A 226 -27.37 22.07 -6.60
C GLY A 226 -26.37 21.38 -5.68
N ASN A 227 -26.31 20.07 -5.76
CA ASN A 227 -25.49 19.25 -4.88
C ASN A 227 -24.02 19.22 -5.35
N ILE A 228 -23.11 19.68 -4.49
CA ILE A 228 -21.68 19.75 -4.81
C ILE A 228 -20.83 19.13 -3.71
N GLY A 229 -19.61 18.74 -4.06
CA GLY A 229 -18.59 18.27 -3.13
C GLY A 229 -17.22 18.85 -3.45
N PHE A 230 -16.28 18.73 -2.52
CA PHE A 230 -14.91 19.20 -2.70
C PHE A 230 -13.91 18.06 -2.57
N GLY A 231 -12.71 18.28 -3.12
CA GLY A 231 -11.56 17.41 -2.97
C GLY A 231 -10.28 18.19 -2.95
N ILE A 232 -9.28 17.70 -2.21
CA ILE A 232 -8.00 18.39 -2.02
C ILE A 232 -6.81 17.50 -2.35
N ILE A 233 -5.70 18.13 -2.73
CA ILE A 233 -4.38 17.51 -2.71
C ILE A 233 -3.59 18.19 -1.60
N SER A 234 -3.32 17.47 -0.54
CA SER A 234 -2.54 17.94 0.62
C SER A 234 -1.46 16.95 0.99
N ASN A 235 -0.43 17.43 1.64
CA ASN A 235 0.53 16.62 2.36
C ASN A 235 1.11 17.42 3.53
N ASP A 236 1.75 16.71 4.39
CA ASP A 236 2.48 17.25 5.52
C ASP A 236 3.98 17.12 5.31
N ARG A 237 4.78 17.81 6.11
CA ARG A 237 6.23 17.71 6.17
C ARG A 237 6.69 17.88 7.60
N GLN A 238 7.39 16.89 8.09
CA GLN A 238 8.05 17.00 9.38
C GLN A 238 9.21 18.01 9.31
N ASP A 239 9.48 18.70 10.42
CA ASP A 239 10.62 19.60 10.58
C ASP A 239 11.93 18.94 10.13
N ASN A 240 12.77 19.73 9.44
CA ASN A 240 14.09 19.29 8.94
C ASN A 240 14.06 18.08 7.97
N THR A 241 12.91 17.79 7.36
CA THR A 241 12.81 16.76 6.32
C THR A 241 12.21 17.31 5.03
N SER A 242 12.56 16.69 3.90
CA SER A 242 11.98 17.01 2.58
C SER A 242 10.84 16.07 2.18
N ASN A 243 10.56 15.03 2.96
CA ASN A 243 9.56 14.04 2.66
C ASN A 243 8.15 14.64 2.69
N LYS A 244 7.31 14.17 1.79
CA LYS A 244 5.89 14.49 1.75
C LYS A 244 5.13 13.37 2.47
N ASN A 245 4.68 13.66 3.65
CA ASN A 245 3.96 12.74 4.52
C ASN A 245 2.43 12.92 4.36
N GLY A 246 1.64 11.99 4.88
CA GLY A 246 0.20 12.11 5.01
C GLY A 246 -0.19 13.08 6.12
N VAL A 247 -1.40 13.66 6.03
CA VAL A 247 -2.01 14.47 7.09
C VAL A 247 -2.71 13.56 8.10
N ALA A 248 -2.94 14.04 9.33
CA ALA A 248 -3.57 13.24 10.39
C ALA A 248 -5.10 13.38 10.41
N MET A 249 -5.61 14.57 10.06
CA MET A 249 -7.05 14.84 10.09
C MET A 249 -7.44 15.87 9.03
N ILE A 250 -8.63 15.72 8.46
CA ILE A 250 -9.25 16.73 7.60
C ILE A 250 -10.67 16.95 8.08
N GLN A 251 -11.04 18.20 8.31
CA GLN A 251 -12.38 18.61 8.71
C GLN A 251 -12.93 19.60 7.70
N SER A 252 -14.18 19.46 7.32
CA SER A 252 -14.88 20.45 6.51
C SER A 252 -16.09 21.02 7.22
N TYR A 253 -16.42 22.26 6.89
CA TYR A 253 -17.51 23.01 7.51
C TYR A 253 -18.32 23.72 6.42
N PHE A 254 -19.62 23.73 6.55
CA PHE A 254 -20.54 24.49 5.73
C PHE A 254 -21.25 25.53 6.59
N ASN A 255 -21.08 26.80 6.28
CA ASN A 255 -21.60 27.93 7.09
C ASN A 255 -21.26 27.82 8.59
N GLY A 256 -20.07 27.33 8.91
CA GLY A 256 -19.58 27.14 10.27
C GLY A 256 -20.00 25.85 10.95
N GLN A 257 -20.93 25.08 10.38
CA GLN A 257 -21.31 23.75 10.89
C GLN A 257 -20.42 22.66 10.28
N LYS A 258 -19.98 21.69 11.10
CA LYS A 258 -19.14 20.58 10.62
C LYS A 258 -19.93 19.73 9.63
N ALA A 259 -19.38 19.52 8.44
CA ALA A 259 -19.97 18.71 7.38
C ALA A 259 -19.31 17.33 7.26
N LEU A 260 -17.99 17.24 7.43
CA LEU A 260 -17.25 15.99 7.35
C LEU A 260 -16.01 16.04 8.26
N GLU A 261 -15.67 14.87 8.80
CA GLU A 261 -14.36 14.65 9.45
C GLU A 261 -13.77 13.33 8.98
N ILE A 262 -12.52 13.40 8.56
CA ILE A 262 -11.69 12.25 8.19
C ILE A 262 -10.56 12.19 9.20
N ASP A 263 -10.51 11.11 9.99
CA ASP A 263 -9.51 10.93 11.04
C ASP A 263 -8.66 9.68 10.77
N PHE A 264 -7.38 9.89 10.51
CA PHE A 264 -6.43 8.84 10.17
C PHE A 264 -5.80 8.22 11.43
N LYS A 265 -6.61 7.78 12.39
CA LYS A 265 -6.14 7.13 13.63
C LYS A 265 -5.95 5.63 13.49
N ARG A 266 -6.86 4.96 12.83
CA ARG A 266 -6.92 3.50 12.72
C ARG A 266 -7.74 3.07 11.51
N PHE A 267 -7.36 1.97 10.89
CA PHE A 267 -8.16 1.30 9.84
C PHE A 267 -7.95 -0.21 9.88
N SER A 268 -8.73 -0.99 9.11
CA SER A 268 -8.50 -2.40 8.91
C SER A 268 -7.81 -2.68 7.56
N PHE A 269 -7.06 -3.79 7.47
CA PHE A 269 -6.46 -4.19 6.18
C PHE A 269 -7.51 -4.51 5.12
N GLU A 270 -8.70 -4.99 5.53
CA GLU A 270 -9.80 -5.27 4.60
C GLU A 270 -10.33 -4.01 3.95
N GLU A 271 -10.49 -2.92 4.72
CA GLU A 271 -10.97 -1.66 4.20
C GLU A 271 -9.90 -0.86 3.43
N SER A 272 -8.63 -1.12 3.68
CA SER A 272 -7.52 -0.36 3.07
C SER A 272 -7.55 -0.33 1.53
N LYS A 273 -8.08 -1.38 0.88
CA LYS A 273 -8.28 -1.44 -0.58
C LYS A 273 -9.25 -0.37 -1.12
N HIS A 274 -10.14 0.13 -0.25
CA HIS A 274 -11.14 1.15 -0.63
C HIS A 274 -10.57 2.57 -0.70
N ILE A 275 -9.25 2.73 -0.49
CA ILE A 275 -8.52 3.98 -0.80
C ILE A 275 -8.84 4.48 -2.22
N ASN A 276 -9.04 3.56 -3.19
CA ASN A 276 -9.38 3.91 -4.57
C ASN A 276 -10.80 4.48 -4.71
N ARG A 277 -11.68 4.30 -3.71
CA ARG A 277 -12.99 4.97 -3.63
C ARG A 277 -12.90 6.28 -2.86
N PHE A 278 -11.94 6.41 -1.95
CA PHE A 278 -11.66 7.64 -1.22
C PHE A 278 -11.06 8.74 -2.10
N ILE A 279 -10.12 8.39 -2.98
CA ILE A 279 -9.50 9.35 -3.90
C ILE A 279 -10.29 9.46 -5.21
N ASP A 280 -10.06 10.53 -5.97
CA ASP A 280 -10.45 10.56 -7.38
C ASP A 280 -9.54 9.62 -8.18
N TYR A 281 -10.01 8.39 -8.34
CA TYR A 281 -9.22 7.32 -8.95
C TYR A 281 -8.92 7.59 -10.42
N THR A 282 -9.86 8.19 -11.16
CA THR A 282 -9.66 8.58 -12.57
C THR A 282 -8.54 9.61 -12.70
N TYR A 283 -8.55 10.62 -11.83
CA TYR A 283 -7.49 11.62 -11.80
C TYR A 283 -6.13 11.00 -11.44
N PHE A 284 -6.12 10.14 -10.43
CA PHE A 284 -4.90 9.42 -10.02
C PHE A 284 -4.30 8.58 -11.16
N ARG A 285 -5.12 7.85 -11.90
CA ARG A 285 -4.65 7.02 -13.01
C ARG A 285 -3.99 7.85 -14.11
N ASN A 286 -4.53 9.02 -14.38
CA ASN A 286 -4.09 9.90 -15.45
C ASN A 286 -2.92 10.83 -15.06
N HIS A 287 -2.90 11.32 -13.81
CA HIS A 287 -1.96 12.36 -13.35
C HIS A 287 -1.00 11.90 -12.27
N LYS A 288 -1.16 10.69 -11.72
CA LYS A 288 -0.37 10.14 -10.59
C LYS A 288 -0.47 10.96 -9.30
N GLN A 289 -1.42 11.89 -9.21
CA GLN A 289 -1.72 12.69 -8.03
C GLN A 289 -3.04 12.22 -7.41
N ARG A 290 -3.15 12.26 -6.09
CA ARG A 290 -4.32 11.77 -5.35
C ARG A 290 -5.14 12.95 -4.83
N ILE A 291 -6.29 13.19 -5.42
CA ILE A 291 -7.29 14.09 -4.86
C ILE A 291 -8.05 13.31 -3.79
N GLN A 292 -7.96 13.73 -2.54
CA GLN A 292 -8.75 13.21 -1.43
C GLN A 292 -10.13 13.84 -1.48
N LYS A 293 -11.17 13.04 -1.71
CA LYS A 293 -12.55 13.53 -1.76
C LYS A 293 -13.04 13.83 -0.33
N LEU A 294 -13.62 15.01 -0.15
CA LEU A 294 -14.26 15.45 1.10
C LEU A 294 -15.77 15.23 1.05
N PHE A 295 -16.17 14.18 0.37
CA PHE A 295 -17.53 13.64 0.32
C PHE A 295 -17.45 12.12 0.16
N ILE A 296 -18.49 11.44 0.66
CA ILE A 296 -18.55 9.98 0.65
C ILE A 296 -19.38 9.53 -0.54
N GLU A 297 -18.78 8.79 -1.45
CA GLU A 297 -19.50 8.13 -2.54
C GLU A 297 -20.19 6.85 -2.05
N GLU A 298 -21.21 6.42 -2.78
CA GLU A 298 -21.96 5.20 -2.48
C GLU A 298 -21.03 3.98 -2.36
N ASN A 299 -21.38 3.09 -1.42
CA ASN A 299 -20.65 1.85 -1.16
C ASN A 299 -19.16 2.04 -0.78
N ASN A 300 -18.84 3.18 -0.15
CA ASN A 300 -17.52 3.41 0.46
C ASN A 300 -17.56 3.03 1.96
N PRO A 301 -16.96 1.90 2.36
CA PRO A 301 -17.07 1.38 3.73
C PRO A 301 -15.96 1.87 4.67
N LEU A 302 -15.16 2.89 4.29
CA LEU A 302 -14.03 3.33 5.10
C LEU A 302 -14.46 3.87 6.46
N SER A 303 -13.90 3.35 7.53
CA SER A 303 -14.13 3.77 8.91
C SER A 303 -13.42 5.09 9.28
N LEU A 304 -12.62 5.65 8.37
CA LEU A 304 -11.91 6.93 8.55
C LEU A 304 -12.85 8.14 8.62
N PHE A 305 -14.07 8.02 8.14
CA PHE A 305 -15.09 9.07 8.21
C PHE A 305 -15.75 9.06 9.61
N THR A 306 -15.17 9.76 10.56
CA THR A 306 -15.61 9.78 11.96
C THR A 306 -16.81 10.68 12.21
N PHE A 307 -17.06 11.64 11.34
CA PHE A 307 -18.25 12.46 11.29
C PHE A 307 -18.65 12.73 9.84
N ASN A 308 -19.93 12.64 9.51
CA ASN A 308 -20.42 13.07 8.21
C ASN A 308 -21.90 13.50 8.31
N GLU A 309 -22.18 14.68 7.83
CA GLU A 309 -23.51 15.16 7.56
C GLU A 309 -23.73 15.18 6.06
N ASN A 310 -24.85 14.66 5.60
CA ASN A 310 -25.16 14.52 4.17
C ASN A 310 -23.98 13.96 3.35
N LYS A 311 -23.26 12.98 3.90
CA LYS A 311 -22.04 12.39 3.28
C LYS A 311 -20.95 13.43 2.92
N GLY A 312 -20.90 14.59 3.59
CA GLY A 312 -19.97 15.69 3.26
C GLY A 312 -20.34 16.47 1.99
N GLN A 313 -21.50 16.19 1.41
CA GLN A 313 -22.04 16.94 0.27
C GLN A 313 -22.81 18.16 0.77
N ILE A 314 -22.76 19.26 0.02
CA ILE A 314 -23.50 20.47 0.32
C ILE A 314 -24.46 20.82 -0.82
N ASN A 315 -25.65 21.30 -0.48
CA ASN A 315 -26.62 21.79 -1.45
C ASN A 315 -26.57 23.32 -1.52
N ILE A 316 -26.40 23.86 -2.71
CA ILE A 316 -26.34 25.30 -2.98
C ILE A 316 -27.63 25.72 -3.71
N GLU A 317 -28.38 26.63 -3.08
CA GLU A 317 -29.60 27.19 -3.62
C GLU A 317 -29.31 28.51 -4.33
N GLU A 318 -30.19 28.90 -5.24
CA GLU A 318 -30.08 30.16 -5.95
C GLU A 318 -30.13 31.37 -5.01
N SER A 319 -29.40 32.42 -5.36
CA SER A 319 -29.33 33.68 -4.61
C SER A 319 -28.83 33.56 -3.17
N THR A 320 -28.11 32.46 -2.82
CA THR A 320 -27.49 32.27 -1.51
C THR A 320 -26.01 32.70 -1.53
N ASN A 321 -25.56 33.20 -0.36
CA ASN A 321 -24.14 33.47 -0.09
C ASN A 321 -23.69 32.55 1.05
N THR A 322 -22.83 31.59 0.74
CA THR A 322 -22.39 30.56 1.68
C THR A 322 -20.86 30.45 1.73
N VAL A 323 -20.35 29.83 2.77
CA VAL A 323 -18.91 29.57 2.92
C VAL A 323 -18.68 28.12 3.24
N PHE A 324 -17.83 27.46 2.43
CA PHE A 324 -17.28 26.17 2.77
C PHE A 324 -15.85 26.36 3.30
N ALA A 325 -15.53 25.74 4.43
CA ALA A 325 -14.21 25.82 5.02
C ALA A 325 -13.60 24.44 5.21
N ILE A 326 -12.28 24.35 5.13
CA ILE A 326 -11.52 23.10 5.30
C ILE A 326 -10.39 23.38 6.27
N ASP A 327 -10.28 22.56 7.33
CA ASP A 327 -9.15 22.49 8.23
C ASP A 327 -8.36 21.21 7.96
N ILE A 328 -7.05 21.34 7.78
CA ILE A 328 -6.12 20.23 7.53
C ILE A 328 -5.13 20.23 8.69
N LEU A 329 -5.06 19.12 9.43
CA LEU A 329 -4.23 19.00 10.63
C LEU A 329 -3.20 17.88 10.45
N ASP A 330 -2.00 18.10 10.97
CA ASP A 330 -1.03 17.06 11.23
C ASP A 330 -1.28 16.41 12.60
N PHE A 331 -0.43 15.47 12.98
CA PHE A 331 -0.55 14.76 14.26
C PHE A 331 -0.27 15.65 15.48
N LYS A 332 0.55 16.71 15.35
CA LYS A 332 0.86 17.66 16.42
C LYS A 332 -0.18 18.77 16.56
N GLY A 333 -1.20 18.79 15.68
CA GLY A 333 -2.25 19.79 15.66
C GLY A 333 -1.87 21.08 14.91
N ASN A 334 -0.74 21.08 14.19
CA ASN A 334 -0.43 22.19 13.31
C ASN A 334 -1.48 22.24 12.20
N LYS A 335 -2.07 23.42 11.99
CA LYS A 335 -3.27 23.58 11.19
C LYS A 335 -3.09 24.48 9.98
N THR A 336 -3.56 24.04 8.84
CA THR A 336 -3.77 24.81 7.61
C THR A 336 -5.26 24.92 7.34
N GLN A 337 -5.72 26.13 6.99
CA GLN A 337 -7.12 26.44 6.75
C GLN A 337 -7.36 26.90 5.33
N LEU A 338 -8.52 26.54 4.77
CA LEU A 338 -9.02 27.06 3.50
C LEU A 338 -10.45 27.57 3.67
N LYS A 339 -10.75 28.75 3.10
CA LYS A 339 -12.10 29.31 3.01
C LYS A 339 -12.50 29.49 1.56
N ILE A 340 -13.70 29.02 1.20
CA ILE A 340 -14.27 29.00 -0.14
C ILE A 340 -15.61 29.72 -0.10
N PRO A 341 -15.68 31.01 -0.48
CA PRO A 341 -16.96 31.70 -0.68
C PRO A 341 -17.71 31.09 -1.87
N ILE A 342 -19.02 30.89 -1.72
CA ILE A 342 -19.87 30.30 -2.76
C ILE A 342 -21.08 31.18 -2.98
N LEU A 343 -21.34 31.54 -4.23
CA LEU A 343 -22.51 32.30 -4.65
C LEU A 343 -23.47 31.33 -5.34
N GLY A 344 -24.67 31.19 -4.81
CA GLY A 344 -25.73 30.40 -5.42
C GLY A 344 -26.25 31.07 -6.67
N GLN A 345 -26.01 30.46 -7.81
CA GLN A 345 -26.45 30.96 -9.11
C GLN A 345 -26.90 29.79 -9.98
N PHE A 346 -28.16 29.76 -10.35
CA PHE A 346 -28.68 28.78 -11.31
C PHE A 346 -28.23 29.18 -12.74
N VAL A 347 -27.88 28.17 -13.52
CA VAL A 347 -27.60 28.31 -14.97
C VAL A 347 -28.29 27.15 -15.66
N ASP A 348 -29.08 27.45 -16.67
CA ASP A 348 -29.65 26.42 -17.54
C ASP A 348 -28.53 25.79 -18.37
N LEU A 349 -28.32 24.50 -18.20
CA LEU A 349 -27.24 23.77 -18.82
C LEU A 349 -27.75 22.97 -20.01
N PRO A 350 -27.03 22.94 -21.13
CA PRO A 350 -27.41 22.12 -22.26
C PRO A 350 -27.43 20.63 -21.84
N SER A 351 -28.48 19.91 -22.22
CA SER A 351 -28.58 18.48 -22.00
C SER A 351 -27.38 17.76 -22.65
N LYS A 352 -26.73 16.84 -21.90
CA LYS A 352 -25.68 16.02 -22.52
C LYS A 352 -26.29 15.17 -23.61
N PRO A 353 -25.71 15.17 -24.86
CA PRO A 353 -26.19 14.28 -25.88
C PRO A 353 -26.09 12.83 -25.44
N GLU A 354 -27.15 12.05 -25.59
CA GLU A 354 -27.10 10.61 -25.39
C GLU A 354 -26.12 10.01 -26.39
N THR A 355 -24.99 9.56 -25.89
CA THR A 355 -24.03 8.80 -26.71
C THR A 355 -24.61 7.40 -26.86
N ILE A 356 -25.16 7.08 -28.02
CA ILE A 356 -25.51 5.72 -28.42
C ILE A 356 -24.19 4.94 -28.45
N SER A 357 -23.96 4.12 -27.45
CA SER A 357 -22.72 3.34 -27.33
C SER A 357 -23.07 1.86 -27.27
N ASN A 358 -22.29 1.03 -27.98
CA ASN A 358 -22.33 -0.43 -27.88
C ASN A 358 -21.79 -0.93 -26.51
N LEU A 359 -22.00 -0.16 -25.44
CA LEU A 359 -21.51 -0.48 -24.11
C LEU A 359 -22.39 -1.54 -23.48
N ARG A 360 -21.76 -2.47 -22.76
CA ARG A 360 -22.45 -3.48 -21.97
C ARG A 360 -22.77 -2.90 -20.60
N ARG A 361 -24.04 -2.85 -20.23
CA ARG A 361 -24.48 -2.45 -18.88
C ARG A 361 -24.10 -3.55 -17.89
N ILE A 362 -23.37 -3.21 -16.85
CA ILE A 362 -22.97 -4.08 -15.74
C ILE A 362 -23.68 -3.59 -14.48
N TYR A 363 -24.44 -4.50 -13.87
CA TYR A 363 -25.09 -4.26 -12.58
C TYR A 363 -24.15 -4.71 -11.47
N ALA A 364 -23.75 -3.81 -10.59
CA ALA A 364 -22.79 -4.09 -9.53
C ALA A 364 -23.22 -5.25 -8.63
N ALA A 365 -24.49 -5.33 -8.29
CA ALA A 365 -25.06 -6.37 -7.43
C ALA A 365 -25.20 -7.76 -8.10
N LYS A 366 -24.94 -7.88 -9.42
CA LYS A 366 -25.13 -9.14 -10.15
C LYS A 366 -23.80 -9.66 -10.70
N SER A 367 -23.63 -10.99 -10.69
CA SER A 367 -22.55 -11.63 -11.44
C SER A 367 -22.85 -11.57 -12.93
N THR A 368 -21.83 -11.30 -13.73
CA THR A 368 -21.95 -11.14 -15.18
C THR A 368 -20.78 -11.82 -15.89
N THR A 369 -21.07 -12.58 -16.93
CA THR A 369 -20.05 -13.09 -17.87
C THR A 369 -20.23 -12.38 -19.21
N LEU A 370 -19.15 -11.79 -19.73
CA LEU A 370 -19.11 -11.24 -21.08
C LEU A 370 -18.20 -12.12 -21.93
N ARG A 371 -18.69 -12.58 -23.08
CA ARG A 371 -17.98 -13.49 -23.98
C ARG A 371 -17.99 -12.96 -25.42
N SER A 372 -16.86 -13.11 -26.09
CA SER A 372 -16.70 -12.95 -27.52
C SER A 372 -15.65 -13.94 -28.04
N ASN A 373 -16.07 -14.85 -28.92
CA ASN A 373 -15.24 -15.91 -29.48
C ASN A 373 -14.55 -16.76 -28.39
N SER A 374 -13.23 -16.87 -28.46
CA SER A 374 -12.36 -17.60 -27.54
C SER A 374 -12.09 -16.88 -26.23
N VAL A 375 -12.57 -15.63 -26.02
CA VAL A 375 -12.23 -14.80 -24.87
C VAL A 375 -13.47 -14.43 -24.08
N TRP A 376 -13.40 -14.56 -22.75
CA TRP A 376 -14.47 -14.10 -21.85
C TRP A 376 -13.94 -13.58 -20.53
N ILE A 377 -14.74 -12.77 -19.87
CA ILE A 377 -14.48 -12.31 -18.51
C ILE A 377 -15.62 -12.69 -17.59
N ASP A 378 -15.28 -13.06 -16.36
CA ASP A 378 -16.25 -13.29 -15.29
C ASP A 378 -16.09 -12.19 -14.25
N ILE A 379 -17.19 -11.51 -13.99
CA ILE A 379 -17.33 -10.40 -13.05
C ILE A 379 -18.26 -10.88 -11.93
N ALA A 380 -17.74 -11.13 -10.75
CA ALA A 380 -18.56 -11.51 -9.61
C ALA A 380 -19.40 -10.33 -9.10
N ALA A 381 -20.52 -10.61 -8.45
CA ALA A 381 -21.32 -9.59 -7.76
C ALA A 381 -20.44 -8.76 -6.81
N ASN A 382 -20.70 -7.47 -6.73
CA ASN A 382 -19.95 -6.48 -5.94
C ASN A 382 -18.45 -6.40 -6.33
N THR A 383 -18.14 -6.60 -7.61
CA THR A 383 -16.81 -6.30 -8.14
C THR A 383 -16.63 -4.81 -8.36
N PHE A 384 -17.65 -4.12 -8.81
CA PHE A 384 -17.69 -2.66 -8.90
C PHE A 384 -18.47 -2.06 -7.73
N TYR A 385 -18.23 -0.78 -7.45
CA TYR A 385 -18.92 -0.03 -6.37
C TYR A 385 -20.34 0.40 -6.78
N GLU A 386 -20.58 0.54 -8.09
CA GLU A 386 -21.85 1.02 -8.66
C GLU A 386 -22.08 0.41 -10.04
N ASP A 387 -23.28 0.54 -10.55
CA ASP A 387 -23.62 0.14 -11.90
C ASP A 387 -22.85 0.97 -12.90
N LEU A 388 -22.38 0.35 -13.97
CA LEU A 388 -21.60 1.04 -15.00
C LEU A 388 -21.84 0.48 -16.39
N SER A 389 -21.38 1.21 -17.39
CA SER A 389 -21.31 0.74 -18.78
C SER A 389 -19.86 0.44 -19.16
N LEU A 390 -19.62 -0.77 -19.67
CA LEU A 390 -18.30 -1.29 -20.01
C LEU A 390 -18.19 -1.53 -21.51
N ASP A 391 -17.14 -1.00 -22.15
CA ASP A 391 -16.73 -1.36 -23.50
C ASP A 391 -15.91 -2.67 -23.43
N PHE A 392 -16.47 -3.74 -23.96
CA PHE A 392 -15.87 -5.06 -24.03
C PHE A 392 -15.65 -5.41 -25.49
N LYS A 393 -14.39 -5.38 -25.94
CA LYS A 393 -13.99 -5.69 -27.30
C LYS A 393 -12.94 -6.76 -27.32
N VAL A 394 -13.08 -7.71 -28.26
CA VAL A 394 -12.10 -8.75 -28.56
C VAL A 394 -11.75 -8.69 -30.04
N GLN A 395 -10.45 -8.60 -30.32
CA GLN A 395 -9.93 -8.64 -31.70
C GLN A 395 -8.59 -9.37 -31.69
N ASN A 396 -8.44 -10.41 -32.52
CA ASN A 396 -7.20 -11.20 -32.65
C ASN A 396 -6.62 -11.64 -31.29
N ASP A 397 -7.43 -12.31 -30.45
CA ASP A 397 -7.08 -12.71 -29.07
C ASP A 397 -6.58 -11.55 -28.19
N THR A 398 -6.97 -10.33 -28.51
CA THR A 398 -6.71 -9.16 -27.66
C THR A 398 -8.03 -8.65 -27.09
N LEU A 399 -8.14 -8.70 -25.77
CA LEU A 399 -9.25 -8.17 -25.00
C LEU A 399 -8.98 -6.71 -24.63
N VAL A 400 -9.93 -5.82 -24.89
CA VAL A 400 -9.89 -4.42 -24.47
C VAL A 400 -11.10 -4.11 -23.60
N LEU A 401 -10.83 -3.62 -22.39
CA LEU A 401 -11.83 -3.20 -21.40
C LEU A 401 -11.70 -1.71 -21.12
N LYS A 402 -12.76 -0.93 -21.38
CA LYS A 402 -12.78 0.52 -21.14
C LYS A 402 -14.07 0.95 -20.41
N PRO A 403 -14.02 2.03 -19.60
CA PRO A 403 -12.87 2.86 -19.28
C PRO A 403 -11.89 2.14 -18.32
N LYS A 404 -10.58 2.39 -18.47
CA LYS A 404 -9.52 1.75 -17.67
C LYS A 404 -9.46 2.22 -16.20
N ALA A 405 -9.98 3.41 -15.94
CA ALA A 405 -9.83 4.10 -14.65
C ALA A 405 -11.06 3.95 -13.74
N ILE A 406 -11.58 2.74 -13.63
CA ILE A 406 -12.63 2.36 -12.67
C ILE A 406 -12.01 1.56 -11.54
N PRO A 407 -12.25 1.91 -10.25
CA PRO A 407 -11.76 1.13 -9.12
C PRO A 407 -12.57 -0.16 -8.95
N LEU A 408 -11.88 -1.27 -8.70
CA LEU A 408 -12.49 -2.57 -8.45
C LEU A 408 -12.31 -2.98 -6.98
N GLN A 409 -13.39 -3.48 -6.37
CA GLN A 409 -13.35 -4.09 -5.02
C GLN A 409 -12.80 -5.53 -5.06
N LYS A 410 -13.14 -6.28 -6.12
CA LYS A 410 -12.72 -7.67 -6.36
C LYS A 410 -12.00 -7.78 -7.69
N SER A 411 -11.22 -8.84 -7.87
CA SER A 411 -10.63 -9.14 -9.17
C SER A 411 -11.69 -9.66 -10.13
N ILE A 412 -11.60 -9.28 -11.40
CA ILE A 412 -12.25 -9.98 -12.51
C ILE A 412 -11.42 -11.20 -12.90
N SER A 413 -12.06 -12.24 -13.44
CA SER A 413 -11.38 -13.36 -14.11
C SER A 413 -11.38 -13.12 -15.61
N ILE A 414 -10.22 -13.27 -16.23
CA ILE A 414 -10.00 -13.11 -17.67
C ILE A 414 -9.61 -14.47 -18.21
N ASN A 415 -10.35 -14.96 -19.20
CA ASN A 415 -10.23 -16.32 -19.70
C ASN A 415 -10.03 -16.32 -21.21
N PHE A 416 -9.12 -17.18 -21.68
CA PHE A 416 -8.84 -17.42 -23.08
C PHE A 416 -8.95 -18.92 -23.36
N ASN A 417 -9.76 -19.32 -24.36
CA ASN A 417 -9.70 -20.66 -24.91
C ASN A 417 -8.51 -20.75 -25.87
N VAL A 418 -7.66 -21.73 -25.64
CA VAL A 418 -6.41 -21.95 -26.38
C VAL A 418 -6.40 -23.27 -27.16
N GLU A 419 -7.55 -23.91 -27.35
CA GLU A 419 -7.71 -25.17 -28.10
C GLU A 419 -7.08 -25.16 -29.51
N LYS A 420 -7.07 -23.98 -30.14
CA LYS A 420 -6.48 -23.78 -31.47
C LYS A 420 -4.95 -23.76 -31.52
N TYR A 421 -4.28 -23.74 -30.36
CA TYR A 421 -2.81 -23.66 -30.25
C TYR A 421 -2.24 -25.09 -30.15
N ASP A 422 -1.04 -25.30 -30.71
CA ASP A 422 -0.34 -26.56 -30.61
C ASP A 422 -0.05 -26.96 -29.15
N GLU A 423 -0.19 -28.23 -28.80
CA GLU A 423 0.06 -28.71 -27.43
C GLU A 423 1.49 -28.40 -26.94
N ASN A 424 2.48 -28.40 -27.84
CA ASN A 424 3.86 -28.06 -27.52
C ASN A 424 4.04 -26.62 -27.10
N ASP A 425 3.21 -25.71 -27.60
CA ASP A 425 3.27 -24.26 -27.28
C ASP A 425 2.44 -23.92 -26.04
N LEU A 426 1.43 -24.71 -25.72
CA LEU A 426 0.47 -24.42 -24.64
C LEU A 426 1.12 -24.26 -23.28
N GLY A 427 2.21 -25.00 -23.00
CA GLY A 427 2.95 -24.90 -21.72
C GLY A 427 3.62 -23.54 -21.52
N GLN A 428 3.93 -22.84 -22.60
CA GLN A 428 4.67 -21.57 -22.61
C GLN A 428 3.76 -20.34 -22.76
N LEU A 429 2.46 -20.55 -23.01
CA LEU A 429 1.48 -19.47 -23.15
C LEU A 429 1.09 -18.90 -21.79
N TYR A 430 0.88 -17.59 -21.76
CA TYR A 430 0.34 -16.86 -20.62
C TYR A 430 -0.51 -15.67 -21.05
N ILE A 431 -1.33 -15.17 -20.14
CA ILE A 431 -2.10 -13.93 -20.36
C ILE A 431 -1.21 -12.74 -19.96
N ALA A 432 -0.94 -11.87 -20.91
CA ALA A 432 -0.21 -10.64 -20.70
C ALA A 432 -1.16 -9.45 -20.55
N SER A 433 -0.90 -8.56 -19.60
CA SER A 433 -1.46 -7.22 -19.61
C SER A 433 -0.62 -6.30 -20.51
N VAL A 434 -1.29 -5.43 -21.26
CA VAL A 434 -0.65 -4.54 -22.24
C VAL A 434 -0.67 -3.11 -21.73
N SER A 435 0.51 -2.48 -21.61
CA SER A 435 0.61 -1.05 -21.23
C SER A 435 0.12 -0.14 -22.38
N ASP A 436 -0.04 1.16 -22.08
CA ASP A 436 -0.41 2.16 -23.08
C ASP A 436 0.65 2.35 -24.20
N TYR A 437 1.88 1.87 -23.95
CA TYR A 437 3.00 1.88 -24.92
C TYR A 437 3.21 0.52 -25.60
N GLY A 438 2.25 -0.41 -25.47
CA GLY A 438 2.32 -1.74 -26.10
C GLY A 438 3.23 -2.74 -25.40
N LYS A 439 3.86 -2.39 -24.26
CA LYS A 439 4.72 -3.34 -23.51
C LYS A 439 3.86 -4.38 -22.81
N LEU A 440 4.26 -5.65 -22.95
CA LEU A 440 3.61 -6.80 -22.34
C LEU A 440 4.17 -7.04 -20.93
N TYR A 441 3.29 -7.37 -20.00
CA TYR A 441 3.63 -7.76 -18.64
C TYR A 441 2.93 -9.06 -18.30
N TYR A 442 3.68 -10.02 -17.79
CA TYR A 442 3.13 -11.28 -17.31
C TYR A 442 2.03 -11.04 -16.27
N THR A 443 0.89 -11.67 -16.47
CA THR A 443 -0.18 -11.74 -15.45
C THR A 443 -0.25 -13.18 -14.94
N PRO A 444 -0.24 -13.43 -13.62
CA PRO A 444 -0.29 -14.78 -13.08
C PRO A 444 -1.41 -15.59 -13.71
N THR A 445 -1.02 -16.56 -14.53
CA THR A 445 -1.91 -17.36 -15.37
C THR A 445 -1.99 -18.77 -14.85
N LYS A 446 -3.22 -19.32 -14.81
CA LYS A 446 -3.48 -20.73 -14.51
C LYS A 446 -4.09 -21.41 -15.74
N ARG A 447 -3.65 -22.62 -16.07
CA ARG A 447 -4.24 -23.45 -17.11
C ARG A 447 -5.13 -24.53 -16.51
N LYS A 448 -6.29 -24.74 -17.13
CA LYS A 448 -7.19 -25.87 -16.86
C LYS A 448 -7.76 -26.36 -18.21
N GLY A 449 -7.30 -27.53 -18.69
CA GLY A 449 -7.61 -27.98 -20.04
C GLY A 449 -7.17 -26.93 -21.06
N ASP A 450 -8.07 -26.56 -21.96
CA ASP A 450 -7.85 -25.56 -23.02
C ASP A 450 -8.17 -24.15 -22.60
N THR A 451 -8.26 -23.88 -21.30
CA THR A 451 -8.53 -22.54 -20.77
C THR A 451 -7.35 -22.01 -19.97
N LEU A 452 -6.87 -20.83 -20.37
CA LEU A 452 -5.99 -19.99 -19.56
C LEU A 452 -6.82 -18.96 -18.81
N THR A 453 -6.58 -18.82 -17.50
CA THR A 453 -7.28 -17.89 -16.63
C THR A 453 -6.28 -17.00 -15.89
N ALA A 454 -6.48 -15.69 -15.94
CA ALA A 454 -5.79 -14.70 -15.09
C ALA A 454 -6.80 -13.92 -14.26
N ARG A 455 -6.39 -13.44 -13.08
CA ARG A 455 -7.20 -12.56 -12.24
C ARG A 455 -6.59 -11.16 -12.19
N SER A 456 -7.40 -10.14 -12.42
CA SER A 456 -6.95 -8.75 -12.40
C SER A 456 -7.86 -7.85 -11.57
N LYS A 457 -7.25 -6.89 -10.87
CA LYS A 457 -7.94 -5.75 -10.23
C LYS A 457 -7.96 -4.49 -11.11
N TYR A 458 -7.56 -4.61 -12.37
CA TYR A 458 -7.49 -3.51 -13.31
C TYR A 458 -8.25 -3.85 -14.57
N LEU A 459 -8.97 -2.86 -15.10
CA LEU A 459 -9.46 -2.88 -16.48
C LEU A 459 -8.33 -2.41 -17.41
N GLY A 460 -8.37 -2.86 -18.66
CA GLY A 460 -7.33 -2.51 -19.63
C GLY A 460 -7.26 -3.48 -20.79
N THR A 461 -6.09 -3.61 -21.39
CA THR A 461 -5.84 -4.49 -22.52
C THR A 461 -5.11 -5.75 -22.06
N TYR A 462 -5.56 -6.91 -22.51
CA TYR A 462 -4.98 -8.23 -22.25
C TYR A 462 -4.88 -9.02 -23.54
N THR A 463 -3.80 -9.80 -23.67
CA THR A 463 -3.59 -10.67 -24.83
C THR A 463 -2.86 -11.92 -24.44
N LEU A 464 -2.80 -12.91 -25.33
CA LEU A 464 -1.92 -14.05 -25.16
C LEU A 464 -0.49 -13.68 -25.57
N SER A 465 0.46 -14.26 -24.85
CA SER A 465 1.90 -14.17 -25.15
C SER A 465 2.57 -15.48 -24.75
N SER A 466 3.78 -15.72 -25.22
CA SER A 466 4.55 -16.92 -24.89
C SER A 466 5.94 -16.57 -24.37
N ASP A 467 6.49 -17.46 -23.56
CA ASP A 467 7.87 -17.41 -23.10
C ASP A 467 8.54 -18.77 -23.34
N THR A 468 9.47 -18.77 -24.29
CA THR A 468 10.19 -19.99 -24.72
C THR A 468 11.61 -20.05 -24.18
N LYS A 469 12.05 -19.05 -23.41
CA LYS A 469 13.44 -18.93 -22.94
C LYS A 469 13.51 -19.10 -21.43
N GLY A 470 14.39 -19.99 -20.99
CA GLY A 470 14.64 -20.15 -19.57
C GLY A 470 15.39 -18.97 -18.95
N PRO A 471 15.31 -18.81 -17.61
CA PRO A 471 15.95 -17.74 -16.87
C PRO A 471 17.47 -17.67 -17.08
N ILE A 472 18.05 -16.47 -17.04
CA ILE A 472 19.49 -16.25 -17.08
C ILE A 472 20.06 -16.43 -15.68
N ILE A 473 21.13 -17.23 -15.55
CA ILE A 473 21.86 -17.46 -14.31
C ILE A 473 23.32 -17.05 -14.53
N LYS A 474 23.88 -16.17 -13.67
CA LYS A 474 25.27 -15.69 -13.80
C LYS A 474 25.91 -15.47 -12.44
N ALA A 475 27.09 -16.06 -12.22
CA ALA A 475 27.92 -15.73 -11.05
C ALA A 475 28.26 -14.23 -11.03
N GLN A 476 28.19 -13.58 -9.84
CA GLN A 476 28.45 -12.14 -9.70
C GLN A 476 29.80 -11.84 -9.06
N ASN A 477 30.19 -12.55 -8.00
CA ASN A 477 31.38 -12.24 -7.23
C ASN A 477 32.44 -13.36 -7.24
N PHE A 478 32.30 -14.34 -8.12
CA PHE A 478 33.24 -15.43 -8.30
C PHE A 478 33.22 -15.92 -9.77
N LYS A 479 34.20 -16.75 -10.12
CA LYS A 479 34.28 -17.52 -11.37
C LYS A 479 34.45 -19.00 -11.03
N ASN A 480 34.25 -19.88 -12.01
CA ASN A 480 34.56 -21.29 -11.85
C ASN A 480 36.05 -21.44 -11.47
N GLY A 481 36.37 -22.30 -10.50
CA GLY A 481 37.71 -22.49 -9.94
C GLY A 481 38.21 -21.41 -8.96
N SER A 482 37.35 -20.45 -8.56
CA SER A 482 37.76 -19.36 -7.64
C SER A 482 37.94 -19.83 -6.19
N TRP A 483 38.95 -19.25 -5.50
CA TRP A 483 39.08 -19.34 -4.04
C TRP A 483 38.16 -18.30 -3.35
N LEU A 484 37.28 -18.75 -2.48
CA LEU A 484 36.30 -17.90 -1.78
C LEU A 484 36.55 -17.79 -0.25
N SER A 485 37.71 -18.23 0.26
CA SER A 485 38.03 -18.21 1.71
C SER A 485 37.86 -16.81 2.35
N LYS A 486 38.22 -15.76 1.61
CA LYS A 486 38.11 -14.35 2.07
C LYS A 486 36.74 -13.71 1.78
N LYS A 487 35.81 -14.42 1.19
CA LYS A 487 34.45 -13.90 0.90
C LYS A 487 33.47 -14.30 2.00
N ALA A 488 32.70 -13.35 2.49
CA ALA A 488 31.60 -13.64 3.41
C ALA A 488 30.38 -14.23 2.69
N PHE A 489 30.22 -13.88 1.40
CA PHE A 489 29.03 -14.22 0.63
C PHE A 489 29.38 -14.81 -0.74
N LEU A 490 28.53 -15.74 -1.21
CA LEU A 490 28.46 -16.20 -2.60
C LEU A 490 27.24 -15.58 -3.25
N LYS A 491 27.42 -14.91 -4.42
CA LYS A 491 26.32 -14.19 -5.10
C LYS A 491 26.15 -14.66 -6.53
N VAL A 492 24.89 -14.90 -6.91
CA VAL A 492 24.48 -15.31 -8.25
C VAL A 492 23.32 -14.40 -8.70
N LYS A 493 23.43 -13.85 -9.89
CA LYS A 493 22.33 -13.14 -10.55
C LYS A 493 21.39 -14.15 -11.19
N ILE A 494 20.08 -13.97 -10.98
CA ILE A 494 19.01 -14.73 -11.64
C ILE A 494 18.00 -13.75 -12.23
N LEU A 495 17.68 -13.91 -13.51
CA LEU A 495 16.81 -12.96 -14.20
C LEU A 495 15.99 -13.67 -15.27
N ASP A 496 14.71 -13.44 -15.26
CA ASP A 496 13.84 -13.69 -16.39
C ASP A 496 13.09 -12.39 -16.75
N VAL A 497 13.17 -11.99 -18.02
CA VAL A 497 12.63 -10.68 -18.48
C VAL A 497 11.23 -10.79 -19.07
N THR A 498 10.76 -11.99 -19.36
CA THR A 498 9.48 -12.24 -20.04
C THR A 498 8.40 -12.60 -19.05
N SER A 499 8.47 -13.81 -18.49
CA SER A 499 7.46 -14.28 -17.53
C SER A 499 7.88 -14.03 -16.06
N GLY A 500 9.17 -13.82 -15.81
CA GLY A 500 9.72 -13.57 -14.47
C GLY A 500 10.07 -14.85 -13.72
N VAL A 501 10.97 -14.75 -12.74
CA VAL A 501 11.43 -15.88 -11.92
C VAL A 501 10.32 -16.35 -10.99
N LYS A 502 9.92 -17.62 -11.10
CA LYS A 502 8.97 -18.28 -10.21
C LYS A 502 9.64 -18.83 -8.96
N ASN A 503 10.65 -19.69 -9.15
CA ASN A 503 11.40 -20.28 -8.05
C ASN A 503 12.87 -20.55 -8.44
N TYR A 504 13.67 -20.86 -7.44
CA TYR A 504 15.04 -21.30 -7.61
C TYR A 504 15.41 -22.31 -6.52
N ARG A 505 16.39 -23.17 -6.80
CA ARG A 505 17.00 -24.11 -5.87
C ARG A 505 18.51 -24.07 -6.05
N ALA A 506 19.24 -24.01 -4.95
CA ALA A 506 20.70 -24.08 -4.97
C ALA A 506 21.20 -25.17 -4.02
N THR A 507 22.26 -25.87 -4.44
CA THR A 507 22.94 -26.86 -3.63
C THR A 507 24.44 -26.69 -3.72
N ILE A 508 25.15 -27.01 -2.63
CA ILE A 508 26.59 -27.20 -2.60
C ILE A 508 26.86 -28.66 -2.22
N ASN A 509 27.65 -29.36 -3.06
CA ASN A 509 27.96 -30.78 -2.91
C ASN A 509 26.70 -31.66 -2.72
N GLY A 510 25.61 -31.30 -3.40
CA GLY A 510 24.31 -31.98 -3.33
C GLY A 510 23.40 -31.52 -2.18
N ASN A 511 23.93 -30.87 -1.15
CA ASN A 511 23.15 -30.38 -0.01
C ASN A 511 22.54 -29.02 -0.32
N TRP A 512 21.26 -28.85 0.03
CA TRP A 512 20.58 -27.56 -0.13
C TRP A 512 21.24 -26.47 0.69
N ILE A 513 21.35 -25.27 0.11
CA ILE A 513 21.86 -24.08 0.78
C ILE A 513 20.83 -22.96 0.75
N LEU A 514 20.75 -22.19 1.83
CA LEU A 514 19.94 -20.98 1.89
C LEU A 514 20.55 -19.91 0.97
N MET A 515 19.77 -19.48 -0.02
CA MET A 515 20.09 -18.34 -0.88
C MET A 515 19.00 -17.28 -0.69
N GLU A 516 19.34 -16.15 -0.11
CA GLU A 516 18.42 -15.02 0.07
C GLU A 516 18.22 -14.28 -1.25
N TYR A 517 16.98 -14.17 -1.73
CA TYR A 517 16.67 -13.47 -2.98
C TYR A 517 16.36 -11.99 -2.75
N ASP A 518 17.08 -11.13 -3.44
CA ASP A 518 16.80 -9.71 -3.56
C ASP A 518 16.27 -9.37 -4.96
N PRO A 519 14.95 -9.11 -5.12
CA PRO A 519 14.35 -8.78 -6.41
C PRO A 519 14.78 -7.42 -6.97
N LYS A 520 15.33 -6.51 -6.16
CA LYS A 520 15.81 -5.18 -6.60
C LYS A 520 17.07 -5.31 -7.45
N THR A 521 17.92 -6.27 -7.10
CA THR A 521 19.18 -6.56 -7.79
C THR A 521 19.12 -7.81 -8.65
N ASN A 522 17.99 -8.55 -8.61
CA ASN A 522 17.82 -9.86 -9.22
C ASN A 522 18.94 -10.84 -8.80
N SER A 523 19.30 -10.82 -7.51
CA SER A 523 20.41 -11.61 -6.99
C SER A 523 19.96 -12.55 -5.88
N ILE A 524 20.55 -13.75 -5.86
CA ILE A 524 20.47 -14.67 -4.73
C ILE A 524 21.83 -14.72 -4.04
N THR A 525 21.83 -14.70 -2.71
CA THR A 525 23.04 -14.58 -1.89
C THR A 525 23.06 -15.66 -0.82
N HIS A 526 24.14 -16.46 -0.76
CA HIS A 526 24.42 -17.37 0.35
C HIS A 526 25.42 -16.73 1.32
N ASP A 527 25.15 -16.82 2.60
CA ASP A 527 26.04 -16.39 3.69
C ASP A 527 26.85 -17.57 4.19
N PHE A 528 28.17 -17.55 4.00
CA PHE A 528 29.05 -18.62 4.43
C PHE A 528 29.11 -18.79 5.98
N SER A 529 28.62 -17.81 6.73
CA SER A 529 28.49 -17.96 8.19
C SER A 529 27.46 -19.01 8.63
N ASP A 530 26.67 -19.55 7.70
CA ASP A 530 25.76 -20.67 7.94
C ASP A 530 26.46 -21.98 8.28
N GLY A 531 27.79 -22.09 8.01
CA GLY A 531 28.61 -23.23 8.39
C GLY A 531 28.36 -24.52 7.58
N ILE A 532 27.60 -24.44 6.50
CA ILE A 532 27.26 -25.61 5.64
C ILE A 532 28.45 -26.02 4.74
N VAL A 533 29.30 -25.05 4.39
CA VAL A 533 30.45 -25.30 3.52
C VAL A 533 31.65 -25.66 4.38
N ASN A 534 31.95 -26.97 4.47
CA ASN A 534 32.98 -27.53 5.33
C ASN A 534 34.09 -28.32 4.59
N THR A 535 34.06 -28.32 3.24
CA THR A 535 35.03 -28.96 2.38
C THR A 535 35.85 -27.90 1.64
N THR A 536 37.08 -28.28 1.22
CA THR A 536 37.95 -27.35 0.45
C THR A 536 37.41 -27.18 -0.97
N GLU A 537 37.07 -28.24 -1.65
CA GLU A 537 36.45 -28.21 -2.99
C GLU A 537 34.93 -28.30 -2.86
N ASN A 538 34.23 -27.42 -3.58
CA ASN A 538 32.80 -27.29 -3.48
C ASN A 538 32.15 -27.12 -4.86
N ASN A 539 31.17 -27.92 -5.15
CA ASN A 539 30.39 -27.92 -6.38
C ASN A 539 29.03 -27.27 -6.16
N LEU A 540 28.90 -26.01 -6.64
CA LEU A 540 27.66 -25.26 -6.63
C LEU A 540 26.78 -25.69 -7.80
N LYS A 541 25.50 -25.94 -7.56
CA LYS A 541 24.47 -26.11 -8.58
C LYS A 541 23.29 -25.20 -8.28
N VAL A 542 22.88 -24.39 -9.25
CA VAL A 542 21.71 -23.50 -9.18
C VAL A 542 20.75 -23.85 -10.31
N ILE A 543 19.49 -24.09 -9.98
CA ILE A 543 18.39 -24.28 -10.94
C ILE A 543 17.42 -23.15 -10.72
N VAL A 544 16.97 -22.48 -11.78
CA VAL A 544 15.98 -21.41 -11.75
C VAL A 544 14.88 -21.72 -12.73
N THR A 545 13.64 -21.60 -12.30
CA THR A 545 12.44 -21.83 -13.12
C THR A 545 11.61 -20.56 -13.20
N ASP A 546 11.14 -20.22 -14.39
CA ASP A 546 10.26 -19.07 -14.65
C ASP A 546 8.77 -19.39 -14.38
N ASN A 547 7.89 -18.43 -14.60
CA ASN A 547 6.47 -18.57 -14.29
C ASN A 547 5.69 -19.45 -15.27
N VAL A 548 6.22 -19.76 -16.43
CA VAL A 548 5.62 -20.70 -17.40
C VAL A 548 6.27 -22.10 -17.39
N GLY A 549 7.37 -22.28 -16.63
CA GLY A 549 7.97 -23.60 -16.38
C GLY A 549 9.29 -23.85 -17.10
N ASN A 550 9.84 -22.88 -17.88
CA ASN A 550 11.17 -23.05 -18.45
C ASN A 550 12.22 -23.01 -17.33
N SER A 551 13.21 -23.88 -17.40
CA SER A 551 14.24 -24.02 -16.38
C SER A 551 15.62 -23.89 -16.97
N SER A 552 16.51 -23.20 -16.24
CA SER A 552 17.94 -23.10 -16.53
C SER A 552 18.76 -23.66 -15.38
N LYS A 553 19.93 -24.20 -15.69
CA LYS A 553 20.89 -24.77 -14.75
C LYS A 553 22.22 -24.04 -14.87
N PHE A 554 22.85 -23.76 -13.72
CA PHE A 554 24.22 -23.23 -13.61
C PHE A 554 25.00 -24.10 -12.64
N GLU A 555 26.22 -24.49 -13.02
CA GLU A 555 27.14 -25.28 -12.20
C GLU A 555 28.52 -24.61 -12.18
N ALA A 556 29.19 -24.61 -11.02
CA ALA A 556 30.51 -24.08 -10.86
C ALA A 556 31.22 -24.73 -9.66
N THR A 557 32.50 -25.00 -9.80
CA THR A 557 33.39 -25.41 -8.72
C THR A 557 34.02 -24.19 -8.08
N PHE A 558 34.15 -24.15 -6.77
CA PHE A 558 34.90 -23.15 -6.04
C PHE A 558 35.64 -23.78 -4.85
N TYR A 559 36.70 -23.11 -4.40
CA TYR A 559 37.53 -23.58 -3.29
C TYR A 559 37.36 -22.67 -2.09
N ARG A 560 37.30 -23.27 -0.87
CA ARG A 560 37.25 -22.54 0.37
C ARG A 560 37.96 -23.31 1.48
N LYS A 561 38.84 -22.63 2.24
CA LYS A 561 39.33 -23.09 3.54
C LYS A 561 38.62 -22.32 4.63
N ASN A 562 38.18 -23.01 5.67
CA ASN A 562 37.59 -22.43 6.89
C ASN A 562 38.64 -21.77 7.72
#